data_585ada731b63cd912cb03b1901428cba
#
_entry.id   585ada731b63cd912cb03b1901428cba
#
_cell.length_a   1.000
_cell.length_b   1.000
_cell.length_c   1.000
_cell.angle_alpha   90.00
_cell.angle_beta   90.00
_cell.angle_gamma   90.00
#
_symmetry.space_group_name_H-M   'P 1'
#
loop_
_entity.id
_entity.type
_entity.pdbx_description
1 polymer ?
#
loop_
_entity_poly.entity_id
_entity_poly.type
_entity_poly.pdbx_seq_one_letter_code
_entity_poly.pdbx_strand_id
1 'polypeptide(L)'
;PRVEVAFKAGDDKTERRLLIGEKTATGGDLYAKTADQPRVFLVSGFLDPTFDRKNFDLRDKRVLRFDRDKVDAIEIASAQSSGRFAKRDDSWRMTAPLDAKADFGAVEGLIGRLGSGQMKSIAAAAPESLKEYGLHEPDVTVTLVAGSARTSISFGAKTADGSGVYARDASRPLVFTVEPFLVEDLKKPP
;
A
#
# COMPACT_ATOMS: atom_id res chain seq x y z
N PRO A 1 -4.08 18.45 25.95
CA PRO A 1 -4.46 17.07 25.61
C PRO A 1 -3.32 16.41 24.82
N ARG A 2 -3.17 15.10 24.96
CA ARG A 2 -2.23 14.30 24.19
C ARG A 2 -2.76 14.03 22.77
N VAL A 3 -4.07 13.83 22.66
CA VAL A 3 -4.78 13.66 21.40
C VAL A 3 -6.00 14.56 21.37
N GLU A 4 -6.27 15.17 20.23
CA GLU A 4 -7.48 15.92 19.95
C GLU A 4 -8.20 15.28 18.76
N VAL A 5 -9.46 14.92 18.95
CA VAL A 5 -10.32 14.37 17.91
C VAL A 5 -11.40 15.38 17.58
N ALA A 6 -11.35 15.96 16.39
CA ALA A 6 -12.41 16.82 15.87
C ALA A 6 -13.31 16.02 14.93
N PHE A 7 -14.62 16.09 15.13
CA PHE A 7 -15.58 15.39 14.29
C PHE A 7 -16.86 16.20 14.09
N LYS A 8 -17.53 15.92 12.99
CA LYS A 8 -18.85 16.47 12.65
C LYS A 8 -19.82 15.30 12.57
N ALA A 9 -20.94 15.39 13.26
CA ALA A 9 -21.95 14.33 13.29
C ALA A 9 -23.33 14.96 13.27
N GLY A 10 -24.29 14.28 12.61
CA GLY A 10 -25.65 14.74 12.47
C GLY A 10 -25.83 15.81 11.39
N ASP A 11 -27.03 16.35 11.31
CA ASP A 11 -27.43 17.32 10.27
C ASP A 11 -26.91 18.74 10.53
N ASP A 12 -26.57 19.06 11.78
CA ASP A 12 -26.11 20.40 12.20
C ASP A 12 -24.70 20.73 11.73
N LYS A 13 -23.92 19.72 11.30
CA LYS A 13 -22.51 19.84 10.87
C LYS A 13 -21.61 20.60 11.86
N THR A 14 -22.04 20.77 13.09
CA THR A 14 -21.27 21.44 14.15
C THR A 14 -20.05 20.59 14.47
N GLU A 15 -18.89 21.23 14.47
CA GLU A 15 -17.65 20.58 14.85
C GLU A 15 -17.62 20.39 16.37
N ARG A 16 -17.44 19.15 16.78
CA ARG A 16 -17.28 18.77 18.20
C ARG A 16 -15.86 18.27 18.39
N ARG A 17 -15.29 18.53 19.55
CA ARG A 17 -13.91 18.15 19.87
C ARG A 17 -13.86 17.36 21.17
N LEU A 18 -13.23 16.20 21.09
CA LEU A 18 -12.88 15.36 22.22
C LEU A 18 -11.38 15.52 22.49
N LEU A 19 -11.04 15.94 23.70
CA LEU A 19 -9.68 16.12 24.16
C LEU A 19 -9.32 14.94 25.07
N ILE A 20 -8.29 14.18 24.70
CA ILE A 20 -7.81 13.00 25.41
C ILE A 20 -6.46 13.32 26.05
N GLY A 21 -6.36 13.10 27.35
CA GLY A 21 -5.16 13.30 28.15
C GLY A 21 -4.38 12.02 28.40
N GLU A 22 -3.68 12.00 29.52
CA GLU A 22 -2.84 10.88 29.93
C GLU A 22 -3.67 9.72 30.51
N LYS A 23 -3.01 8.57 30.65
CA LYS A 23 -3.58 7.42 31.35
C LYS A 23 -3.74 7.69 32.83
N THR A 24 -4.75 7.10 33.45
CA THR A 24 -4.87 7.05 34.89
C THR A 24 -3.67 6.35 35.53
N ALA A 25 -3.41 6.60 36.80
CA ALA A 25 -2.31 5.98 37.55
C ALA A 25 -2.36 4.43 37.50
N THR A 26 -3.56 3.85 37.38
CA THR A 26 -3.77 2.41 37.24
C THR A 26 -3.57 1.91 35.80
N GLY A 27 -3.47 2.81 34.81
CA GLY A 27 -3.24 2.50 33.39
C GLY A 27 -4.47 1.95 32.63
N GLY A 28 -5.59 1.73 33.31
CA GLY A 28 -6.80 1.13 32.70
C GLY A 28 -7.64 2.11 31.87
N ASP A 29 -7.60 3.41 32.22
CA ASP A 29 -8.43 4.44 31.60
C ASP A 29 -7.61 5.66 31.19
N LEU A 30 -8.22 6.52 30.37
CA LEU A 30 -7.69 7.80 29.92
C LEU A 30 -8.57 8.94 30.46
N TYR A 31 -7.95 10.05 30.87
CA TYR A 31 -8.67 11.28 31.12
C TYR A 31 -9.15 11.90 29.82
N ALA A 32 -10.42 12.28 29.73
CA ALA A 32 -10.99 12.94 28.58
C ALA A 32 -11.94 14.07 28.99
N LYS A 33 -12.13 15.01 28.06
CA LYS A 33 -13.18 16.04 28.15
C LYS A 33 -13.62 16.47 26.75
N THR A 34 -14.82 17.00 26.62
CA THR A 34 -15.24 17.76 25.44
C THR A 34 -14.75 19.18 25.52
N ALA A 35 -14.45 19.82 24.39
CA ALA A 35 -13.89 21.18 24.40
C ALA A 35 -14.87 22.24 24.94
N ASP A 36 -16.16 21.99 24.77
CA ASP A 36 -17.28 22.87 25.18
C ASP A 36 -17.67 22.77 26.67
N GLN A 37 -17.13 21.76 27.38
CA GLN A 37 -17.48 21.52 28.78
C GLN A 37 -16.24 21.43 29.68
N PRO A 38 -16.28 21.98 30.91
CA PRO A 38 -15.15 21.89 31.82
C PRO A 38 -15.02 20.49 32.45
N ARG A 39 -16.06 19.67 32.42
CA ARG A 39 -16.08 18.36 33.07
C ARG A 39 -15.07 17.40 32.44
N VAL A 40 -14.22 16.81 33.29
CA VAL A 40 -13.33 15.70 32.93
C VAL A 40 -14.02 14.38 33.28
N PHE A 41 -13.90 13.41 32.39
CA PHE A 41 -14.42 12.04 32.58
C PHE A 41 -13.36 11.03 32.17
N LEU A 42 -13.59 9.76 32.46
CA LEU A 42 -12.72 8.68 32.09
C LEU A 42 -13.30 7.95 30.88
N VAL A 43 -12.43 7.57 29.96
CA VAL A 43 -12.72 6.66 28.84
C VAL A 43 -11.79 5.47 28.93
N SER A 44 -12.23 4.32 28.45
CA SER A 44 -11.42 3.12 28.50
C SER A 44 -10.09 3.29 27.76
N GLY A 45 -8.99 2.91 28.41
CA GLY A 45 -7.64 2.97 27.84
C GLY A 45 -7.45 2.11 26.60
N PHE A 46 -8.33 1.16 26.38
CA PHE A 46 -8.36 0.36 25.17
C PHE A 46 -8.67 1.19 23.91
N LEU A 47 -9.27 2.37 24.06
CA LEU A 47 -9.50 3.31 22.96
C LEU A 47 -8.24 4.07 22.51
N ASP A 48 -7.17 4.03 23.29
CA ASP A 48 -5.92 4.73 23.01
C ASP A 48 -5.38 4.46 21.58
N PRO A 49 -5.17 3.21 21.16
CA PRO A 49 -4.70 2.93 19.81
C PRO A 49 -5.72 3.27 18.70
N THR A 50 -6.97 3.54 19.05
CA THR A 50 -7.99 3.98 18.09
C THR A 50 -7.79 5.45 17.70
N PHE A 51 -7.41 6.29 18.64
CA PHE A 51 -7.28 7.73 18.43
C PHE A 51 -5.83 8.18 18.21
N ASP A 52 -4.85 7.48 18.78
CA ASP A 52 -3.43 7.75 18.57
C ASP A 52 -2.94 7.14 17.25
N ARG A 53 -3.47 7.66 16.14
CA ARG A 53 -3.15 7.21 14.78
C ARG A 53 -2.35 8.27 14.04
N LYS A 54 -1.28 7.82 13.39
CA LYS A 54 -0.54 8.66 12.44
C LYS A 54 -1.29 8.74 11.10
N ASN A 55 -1.08 9.81 10.36
CA ASN A 55 -1.68 9.97 9.03
C ASN A 55 -1.45 8.76 8.11
N PHE A 56 -0.29 8.11 8.23
CA PHE A 56 0.01 6.89 7.48
C PHE A 56 -0.90 5.72 7.84
N ASP A 57 -1.32 5.60 9.12
CA ASP A 57 -2.17 4.50 9.58
C ASP A 57 -3.59 4.58 9.02
N LEU A 58 -4.03 5.78 8.68
CA LEU A 58 -5.35 6.07 8.11
C LEU A 58 -5.37 6.08 6.58
N ARG A 59 -4.21 5.95 5.92
CA ARG A 59 -4.13 5.92 4.46
C ARG A 59 -4.51 4.54 3.90
N ASP A 60 -5.01 4.53 2.68
CA ASP A 60 -5.04 3.32 1.88
C ASP A 60 -3.61 2.90 1.54
N LYS A 61 -3.16 1.82 2.16
CA LYS A 61 -1.79 1.29 2.05
C LYS A 61 -1.59 0.32 0.89
N ARG A 62 -2.61 0.06 0.08
CA ARG A 62 -2.47 -0.84 -1.08
C ARG A 62 -1.37 -0.35 -2.01
N VAL A 63 -0.46 -1.26 -2.37
CA VAL A 63 0.64 -0.96 -3.30
C VAL A 63 0.15 -0.66 -4.70
N LEU A 64 -0.93 -1.33 -5.12
CA LEU A 64 -1.55 -1.18 -6.43
C LEU A 64 -3.08 -1.29 -6.31
N ARG A 65 -3.81 -0.52 -7.11
CA ARG A 65 -5.28 -0.57 -7.14
C ARG A 65 -5.74 -1.14 -8.46
N PHE A 66 -6.39 -2.28 -8.43
CA PHE A 66 -6.98 -2.94 -9.59
C PHE A 66 -8.10 -3.90 -9.17
N ASP A 67 -8.91 -4.30 -10.13
CA ASP A 67 -9.94 -5.33 -9.96
C ASP A 67 -9.34 -6.67 -10.40
N ARG A 68 -9.08 -7.55 -9.44
CA ARG A 68 -8.40 -8.82 -9.66
C ARG A 68 -9.12 -9.70 -10.69
N ASP A 69 -10.45 -9.75 -10.62
CA ASP A 69 -11.25 -10.64 -11.45
C ASP A 69 -11.29 -10.22 -12.92
N LYS A 70 -10.91 -8.97 -13.19
CA LYS A 70 -10.83 -8.40 -14.55
C LYS A 70 -9.45 -8.49 -15.17
N VAL A 71 -8.42 -8.96 -14.43
CA VAL A 71 -7.08 -9.09 -14.99
C VAL A 71 -7.06 -10.20 -16.02
N ASP A 72 -6.76 -9.84 -17.26
CA ASP A 72 -6.67 -10.75 -18.42
C ASP A 72 -5.24 -10.91 -18.96
N ALA A 73 -4.31 -10.00 -18.59
CA ALA A 73 -2.89 -10.18 -18.89
C ALA A 73 -2.00 -9.54 -17.84
N ILE A 74 -0.77 -10.04 -17.73
CA ILE A 74 0.30 -9.50 -16.92
C ILE A 74 1.59 -9.41 -17.74
N GLU A 75 2.25 -8.27 -17.67
CA GLU A 75 3.55 -8.03 -18.27
C GLU A 75 4.57 -7.76 -17.16
N ILE A 76 5.67 -8.46 -17.19
CA ILE A 76 6.78 -8.30 -16.26
C ILE A 76 8.00 -7.92 -17.07
N ALA A 77 8.64 -6.82 -16.73
CA ALA A 77 9.86 -6.34 -17.36
C ALA A 77 10.92 -6.10 -16.29
N SER A 78 12.09 -6.67 -16.47
CA SER A 78 13.29 -6.41 -15.69
C SER A 78 14.48 -6.14 -16.61
N ALA A 79 15.61 -5.70 -16.06
CA ALA A 79 16.84 -5.49 -16.84
C ALA A 79 17.36 -6.78 -17.51
N GLN A 80 16.98 -7.94 -16.98
CA GLN A 80 17.50 -9.26 -17.42
C GLN A 80 16.49 -10.07 -18.22
N SER A 81 15.21 -9.82 -18.06
CA SER A 81 14.15 -10.61 -18.69
C SER A 81 12.85 -9.81 -18.82
N SER A 82 12.05 -10.22 -19.81
CA SER A 82 10.68 -9.75 -19.93
C SER A 82 9.76 -10.95 -20.23
N GLY A 83 8.57 -10.91 -19.65
CA GLY A 83 7.55 -11.93 -19.88
C GLY A 83 6.17 -11.31 -20.00
N ARG A 84 5.38 -11.87 -20.91
CA ARG A 84 3.95 -11.53 -21.01
C ARG A 84 3.12 -12.79 -20.87
N PHE A 85 2.15 -12.73 -20.00
CA PHE A 85 1.18 -13.80 -19.75
C PHE A 85 -0.20 -13.27 -20.04
N ALA A 86 -1.02 -14.06 -20.73
CA ALA A 86 -2.39 -13.71 -21.01
C ALA A 86 -3.33 -14.87 -20.69
N LYS A 87 -4.53 -14.54 -20.23
CA LYS A 87 -5.58 -15.52 -19.95
C LYS A 87 -6.29 -15.89 -21.25
N ARG A 88 -6.39 -17.18 -21.52
CA ARG A 88 -7.14 -17.75 -22.65
C ARG A 88 -7.94 -18.94 -22.14
N ASP A 89 -9.24 -18.95 -22.36
CA ASP A 89 -10.13 -20.06 -21.98
C ASP A 89 -9.88 -20.53 -20.53
N ASP A 90 -9.88 -19.59 -19.58
CA ASP A 90 -9.61 -19.80 -18.16
C ASP A 90 -8.23 -20.38 -17.81
N SER A 91 -7.30 -20.42 -18.75
CA SER A 91 -5.91 -20.83 -18.53
C SER A 91 -4.93 -19.69 -18.80
N TRP A 92 -3.82 -19.68 -18.08
CA TRP A 92 -2.74 -18.73 -18.32
C TRP A 92 -1.73 -19.30 -19.33
N ARG A 93 -1.32 -18.47 -20.28
CA ARG A 93 -0.28 -18.76 -21.24
C ARG A 93 0.76 -17.66 -21.23
N MET A 94 2.04 -18.04 -21.26
CA MET A 94 3.11 -17.14 -21.65
C MET A 94 2.97 -16.87 -23.14
N THR A 95 2.93 -15.60 -23.55
CA THR A 95 2.80 -15.19 -24.96
C THR A 95 4.05 -14.50 -25.48
N ALA A 96 4.98 -14.18 -24.59
CA ALA A 96 6.32 -13.69 -24.91
C ALA A 96 7.25 -14.01 -23.73
N PRO A 97 8.54 -14.34 -23.97
CA PRO A 97 9.25 -14.41 -25.26
C PRO A 97 8.88 -15.64 -26.09
N LEU A 98 8.24 -16.63 -25.52
CA LEU A 98 7.79 -17.84 -26.20
C LEU A 98 6.34 -18.18 -25.84
N ASP A 99 5.66 -18.91 -26.73
CA ASP A 99 4.30 -19.37 -26.46
C ASP A 99 4.34 -20.71 -25.71
N ALA A 100 3.95 -20.69 -24.43
CA ALA A 100 3.93 -21.87 -23.58
C ALA A 100 2.77 -21.79 -22.57
N LYS A 101 2.36 -22.96 -22.07
CA LYS A 101 1.41 -23.01 -20.95
C LYS A 101 2.09 -22.46 -19.70
N ALA A 102 1.45 -21.50 -19.04
CA ALA A 102 1.93 -20.97 -17.77
C ALA A 102 1.35 -21.76 -16.60
N ASP A 103 2.06 -21.77 -15.47
CA ASP A 103 1.54 -22.29 -14.22
C ASP A 103 0.47 -21.34 -13.68
N PHE A 104 -0.75 -21.85 -13.55
CA PHE A 104 -1.90 -21.07 -13.08
C PHE A 104 -1.67 -20.52 -11.65
N GLY A 105 -1.15 -21.38 -10.77
CA GLY A 105 -0.92 -21.02 -9.38
C GLY A 105 0.15 -19.93 -9.21
N ALA A 106 1.22 -19.99 -10.02
CA ALA A 106 2.28 -18.99 -10.02
C ALA A 106 1.77 -17.61 -10.48
N VAL A 107 1.03 -17.56 -11.60
CA VAL A 107 0.50 -16.28 -12.13
C VAL A 107 -0.56 -15.70 -11.20
N GLU A 108 -1.54 -16.49 -10.79
CA GLU A 108 -2.58 -16.02 -9.86
C GLU A 108 -2.02 -15.66 -8.48
N GLY A 109 -1.01 -16.39 -8.02
CA GLY A 109 -0.30 -16.06 -6.78
C GLY A 109 0.42 -14.72 -6.85
N LEU A 110 0.99 -14.37 -8.00
CA LEU A 110 1.62 -13.08 -8.24
C LEU A 110 0.59 -11.94 -8.23
N ILE A 111 -0.53 -12.10 -8.96
CA ILE A 111 -1.63 -11.14 -8.99
C ILE A 111 -2.19 -10.95 -7.57
N GLY A 112 -2.39 -12.05 -6.84
CA GLY A 112 -2.86 -12.03 -5.46
C GLY A 112 -1.94 -11.26 -4.51
N ARG A 113 -0.62 -11.46 -4.63
CA ARG A 113 0.37 -10.70 -3.83
C ARG A 113 0.36 -9.21 -4.13
N LEU A 114 0.22 -8.81 -5.39
CA LEU A 114 0.10 -7.40 -5.75
C LEU A 114 -1.21 -6.79 -5.21
N GLY A 115 -2.31 -7.55 -5.22
CA GLY A 115 -3.60 -7.11 -4.69
C GLY A 115 -3.64 -6.96 -3.17
N SER A 116 -2.95 -7.84 -2.45
CA SER A 116 -2.86 -7.82 -0.97
C SER A 116 -1.66 -7.02 -0.45
N GLY A 117 -0.72 -6.65 -1.31
CA GLY A 117 0.50 -5.94 -0.95
C GLY A 117 0.22 -4.59 -0.30
N GLN A 118 0.97 -4.27 0.74
CA GLN A 118 0.84 -3.00 1.45
C GLN A 118 2.15 -2.23 1.51
N MET A 119 2.03 -0.92 1.47
CA MET A 119 3.15 -0.01 1.73
C MET A 119 3.59 -0.12 3.19
N LYS A 120 4.90 -0.20 3.43
CA LYS A 120 5.48 -0.09 4.78
C LYS A 120 5.55 1.36 5.24
N SER A 121 6.00 2.23 4.35
CA SER A 121 6.15 3.67 4.61
C SER A 121 6.09 4.47 3.31
N ILE A 122 5.89 5.77 3.42
CA ILE A 122 6.06 6.72 2.31
C ILE A 122 7.47 7.26 2.40
N ALA A 123 8.26 7.05 1.34
CA ALA A 123 9.62 7.59 1.22
C ALA A 123 9.57 9.06 0.75
N ALA A 124 8.74 9.37 -0.25
CA ALA A 124 8.52 10.72 -0.73
C ALA A 124 7.10 10.90 -1.28
N ALA A 125 6.48 12.04 -1.02
CA ALA A 125 5.11 12.32 -1.47
C ALA A 125 5.05 12.72 -2.96
N ALA A 126 6.04 13.50 -3.43
CA ALA A 126 6.19 13.92 -4.82
C ALA A 126 7.67 14.22 -5.07
N PRO A 127 8.52 13.21 -5.31
CA PRO A 127 9.94 13.42 -5.52
C PRO A 127 10.21 14.12 -6.86
N GLU A 128 11.17 15.03 -6.88
CA GLU A 128 11.65 15.70 -8.11
C GLU A 128 12.46 14.74 -8.99
N SER A 129 13.12 13.76 -8.38
CA SER A 129 13.91 12.74 -9.07
C SER A 129 13.60 11.35 -8.56
N LEU A 130 13.60 10.40 -9.46
CA LEU A 130 13.40 8.96 -9.14
C LEU A 130 14.74 8.21 -9.05
N LYS A 131 15.87 8.86 -9.33
CA LYS A 131 17.19 8.21 -9.39
C LYS A 131 17.65 7.67 -8.04
N GLU A 132 17.44 8.45 -6.97
CA GLU A 132 17.82 8.06 -5.60
C GLU A 132 17.08 6.81 -5.09
N TYR A 133 15.90 6.51 -5.65
CA TYR A 133 15.10 5.33 -5.32
C TYR A 133 15.34 4.14 -6.28
N GLY A 134 16.22 4.31 -7.29
CA GLY A 134 16.39 3.30 -8.35
C GLY A 134 15.17 3.13 -9.25
N LEU A 135 14.26 4.09 -9.26
CA LEU A 135 13.00 4.05 -10.02
C LEU A 135 13.06 4.79 -11.36
N HIS A 136 14.21 5.42 -11.69
CA HIS A 136 14.49 5.93 -13.02
C HIS A 136 14.74 4.79 -14.01
N GLU A 137 15.48 3.77 -13.55
CA GLU A 137 15.70 2.50 -14.22
C GLU A 137 15.31 1.39 -13.22
N PRO A 138 14.03 1.04 -13.13
CA PRO A 138 13.56 0.12 -12.10
C PRO A 138 14.09 -1.30 -12.33
N ASP A 139 14.40 -2.00 -11.25
CA ASP A 139 14.79 -3.41 -11.29
C ASP A 139 13.72 -4.29 -11.94
N VAL A 140 12.45 -4.01 -11.62
CA VAL A 140 11.30 -4.71 -12.17
C VAL A 140 10.12 -3.76 -12.31
N THR A 141 9.40 -3.86 -13.42
CA THR A 141 8.09 -3.26 -13.62
C THR A 141 7.06 -4.34 -13.92
N VAL A 142 5.94 -4.31 -13.22
CA VAL A 142 4.80 -5.18 -13.48
C VAL A 142 3.64 -4.34 -13.97
N THR A 143 3.05 -4.75 -15.09
CA THR A 143 1.84 -4.11 -15.64
C THR A 143 0.72 -5.16 -15.69
N LEU A 144 -0.38 -4.86 -15.02
CA LEU A 144 -1.62 -5.61 -15.10
C LEU A 144 -2.52 -4.99 -16.16
N VAL A 145 -3.11 -5.84 -16.99
CA VAL A 145 -4.04 -5.45 -18.06
C VAL A 145 -5.41 -6.02 -17.73
N ALA A 146 -6.44 -5.20 -17.88
CA ALA A 146 -7.83 -5.57 -17.70
C ALA A 146 -8.64 -4.92 -18.85
N GLY A 147 -8.84 -5.64 -19.95
CA GLY A 147 -9.37 -5.10 -21.19
C GLY A 147 -8.48 -3.98 -21.74
N SER A 148 -8.97 -2.74 -21.78
CA SER A 148 -8.19 -1.57 -22.21
C SER A 148 -7.43 -0.89 -21.07
N ALA A 149 -7.72 -1.20 -19.81
CA ALA A 149 -7.08 -0.59 -18.66
C ALA A 149 -5.71 -1.21 -18.40
N ARG A 150 -4.73 -0.37 -18.08
CA ARG A 150 -3.36 -0.78 -17.72
C ARG A 150 -2.97 -0.13 -16.40
N THR A 151 -2.49 -0.93 -15.47
CA THR A 151 -2.07 -0.48 -14.15
C THR A 151 -0.67 -1.02 -13.87
N SER A 152 0.29 -0.13 -13.57
CA SER A 152 1.70 -0.51 -13.46
C SER A 152 2.29 -0.14 -12.11
N ILE A 153 3.14 -1.02 -11.60
CA ILE A 153 3.98 -0.78 -10.43
C ILE A 153 5.44 -1.06 -10.79
N SER A 154 6.31 -0.16 -10.39
CA SER A 154 7.76 -0.30 -10.56
C SER A 154 8.44 -0.49 -9.20
N PHE A 155 9.42 -1.36 -9.15
CA PHE A 155 10.26 -1.66 -7.98
C PHE A 155 11.71 -1.28 -8.31
N GLY A 156 12.32 -0.48 -7.44
CA GLY A 156 13.67 0.03 -7.59
C GLY A 156 14.65 -0.54 -6.57
N ALA A 157 15.53 0.31 -6.07
CA ALA A 157 16.60 -0.07 -5.15
C ALA A 157 16.06 -0.54 -3.78
N LYS A 158 16.87 -1.33 -3.07
CA LYS A 158 16.65 -1.60 -1.64
C LYS A 158 16.90 -0.34 -0.82
N THR A 159 16.19 -0.21 0.31
CA THR A 159 16.49 0.83 1.30
C THR A 159 17.90 0.63 1.87
N ALA A 160 18.53 1.70 2.38
CA ALA A 160 19.90 1.66 2.89
C ALA A 160 20.09 0.64 4.03
N ASP A 161 19.05 0.41 4.84
CA ASP A 161 19.04 -0.57 5.92
C ASP A 161 18.66 -1.99 5.44
N GLY A 162 18.34 -2.15 4.15
CA GLY A 162 17.92 -3.42 3.55
C GLY A 162 16.53 -3.89 3.97
N SER A 163 15.80 -3.14 4.78
CA SER A 163 14.50 -3.55 5.34
C SER A 163 13.34 -3.43 4.37
N GLY A 164 13.54 -2.79 3.22
CA GLY A 164 12.50 -2.54 2.23
C GLY A 164 13.03 -2.39 0.81
N VAL A 165 12.12 -2.30 -0.13
CA VAL A 165 12.38 -1.97 -1.54
C VAL A 165 11.54 -0.75 -1.90
N TYR A 166 12.12 0.23 -2.57
CA TYR A 166 11.39 1.38 -3.09
C TYR A 166 10.46 0.95 -4.22
N ALA A 167 9.25 1.45 -4.20
CA ALA A 167 8.25 1.15 -5.21
C ALA A 167 7.43 2.39 -5.56
N ARG A 168 6.85 2.39 -6.76
CA ARG A 168 5.97 3.43 -7.26
C ARG A 168 4.85 2.83 -8.10
N ASP A 169 3.62 3.15 -7.77
CA ASP A 169 2.46 2.99 -8.63
C ASP A 169 2.44 4.15 -9.64
N ALA A 170 2.37 3.85 -10.94
CA ALA A 170 2.41 4.85 -12.01
C ALA A 170 1.26 5.89 -11.91
N SER A 171 0.14 5.52 -11.29
CA SER A 171 -1.03 6.40 -11.11
C SER A 171 -0.88 7.40 -9.97
N ARG A 172 0.16 7.29 -9.15
CA ARG A 172 0.37 8.12 -7.95
C ARG A 172 1.74 8.79 -7.98
N PRO A 173 1.85 10.06 -7.52
CA PRO A 173 3.14 10.76 -7.53
C PRO A 173 4.12 10.22 -6.47
N LEU A 174 3.61 9.54 -5.44
CA LEU A 174 4.41 9.14 -4.28
C LEU A 174 5.33 7.94 -4.55
N VAL A 175 6.48 7.94 -3.87
CA VAL A 175 7.37 6.78 -3.72
C VAL A 175 7.16 6.22 -2.31
N PHE A 176 7.05 4.90 -2.21
CA PHE A 176 6.84 4.18 -0.97
C PHE A 176 7.78 2.99 -0.86
N THR A 177 7.88 2.40 0.32
CA THR A 177 8.62 1.16 0.54
C THR A 177 7.67 -0.01 0.70
N VAL A 178 8.13 -1.18 0.27
CA VAL A 178 7.45 -2.47 0.41
C VAL A 178 8.37 -3.50 1.05
N GLU A 179 7.80 -4.59 1.53
CA GLU A 179 8.57 -5.73 2.00
C GLU A 179 9.36 -6.39 0.85
N PRO A 180 10.63 -6.80 1.06
CA PRO A 180 11.46 -7.40 0.02
C PRO A 180 10.84 -8.64 -0.64
N PHE A 181 10.13 -9.47 0.13
CA PHE A 181 9.51 -10.69 -0.40
C PHE A 181 8.49 -10.44 -1.51
N LEU A 182 7.90 -9.23 -1.57
CA LEU A 182 6.97 -8.87 -2.62
C LEU A 182 7.63 -8.84 -4.01
N VAL A 183 8.94 -8.63 -4.04
CA VAL A 183 9.73 -8.41 -5.26
C VAL A 183 10.61 -9.60 -5.63
N GLU A 184 10.97 -10.45 -4.66
CA GLU A 184 11.95 -11.52 -4.86
C GLU A 184 11.57 -12.51 -5.96
N ASP A 185 10.31 -12.92 -6.01
CA ASP A 185 9.82 -13.85 -7.04
C ASP A 185 9.69 -13.19 -8.43
N LEU A 186 9.55 -11.85 -8.47
CA LEU A 186 9.45 -11.09 -9.73
C LEU A 186 10.78 -10.97 -10.46
N LYS A 187 11.90 -11.15 -9.75
CA LYS A 187 13.25 -11.05 -10.31
C LYS A 187 13.77 -12.39 -10.88
N LYS A 188 13.05 -13.48 -10.61
CA LYS A 188 13.42 -14.79 -11.18
C LYS A 188 13.13 -14.81 -12.68
N PRO A 189 14.03 -15.36 -13.51
CA PRO A 189 13.73 -15.56 -14.92
C PRO A 189 12.51 -16.49 -15.06
N PRO A 190 11.69 -16.28 -16.08
CA PRO A 190 10.51 -17.10 -16.36
C PRO A 190 10.89 -18.53 -16.74
#